data_a5edea4e8238218329b863f77cf2f8ea
#
_entry.id   a5edea4e8238218329b863f77cf2f8ea
#
_cell.length_a   1.000
_cell.length_b   1.000
_cell.length_c   1.000
_cell.angle_alpha   90.00
_cell.angle_beta   90.00
_cell.angle_gamma   90.00
#
_symmetry.space_group_name_H-M   'P 1'
#
loop_
_entity.id
_entity.type
_entity.pdbx_description
1 polymer ?
#
loop_
_entity_poly.entity_id
_entity_poly.type
_entity_poly.pdbx_seq_one_letter_code
_entity_poly.pdbx_strand_id
1 'polypeptide(L)'
;MADLDVVVVGAGFAGIYAVHALRSSGLTVRAFEAGGGIGGTWFWNSYPGARCDVESKDYSFSFSPELEQDWSWSERYPAQPEILRYLSHVCDRFGLWPHIQLSTRVTAAAWDGGAAEWAVTTEDGAVVTARFFVSAVGCLSAYQVPSLPGLETFSGSWHHTARWPAEGVDFAGKRVGLVGTGSTGIQIAPEIAAVASSLHVFQRTPNFAVPNRNRPWAPEDERAFKSRYRQYRKEARESFLGVPITGTGRPVLGEPPEEVQRTFAERWRAGGGMPFLGAYTDLLVSTEANEVIAEFMRDRIRETVADPVVAELLCPRTFPVGSKRLCQSDDYYAMYNRPTVTLVDLRSTPLVSASAGGLSTTSEFYELDAIVFATGFDAISGALRQIDVRGASGVALADRWAAGPRAYLGIASPGFPNMFIVTGPGSPSVLSNMALSIEQHVEWIRDCIGYLDAHGHATVEATSDAEDAWMAHVTEVAYSTVFPKADSWYIGANIPGKPRVFTTYVGGVGTYGTKCDEVAAAGYPGFALGAP
;
A
#
# COMPACT_ATOMS: atom_id res chain seq x y z
N MET A 1 4.77 -10.31 35.47
CA MET A 1 3.57 -10.22 34.59
C MET A 1 3.78 -9.02 33.69
N ALA A 2 3.54 -9.19 32.42
CA ALA A 2 3.62 -8.11 31.44
C ALA A 2 2.69 -6.94 31.82
N ASP A 3 3.05 -5.72 31.44
CA ASP A 3 2.23 -4.52 31.65
C ASP A 3 0.93 -4.58 30.80
N LEU A 4 1.00 -5.22 29.65
CA LEU A 4 -0.08 -5.35 28.68
C LEU A 4 -0.16 -6.79 28.13
N ASP A 5 -1.33 -7.19 27.65
CA ASP A 5 -1.42 -8.39 26.82
C ASP A 5 -0.83 -8.13 25.42
N VAL A 6 -1.13 -6.99 24.81
CA VAL A 6 -0.70 -6.69 23.45
C VAL A 6 -0.19 -5.26 23.32
N VAL A 7 1.00 -5.13 22.73
CA VAL A 7 1.49 -3.87 22.15
C VAL A 7 1.26 -3.91 20.65
N VAL A 8 0.65 -2.83 20.12
CA VAL A 8 0.45 -2.60 18.69
C VAL A 8 1.35 -1.44 18.24
N VAL A 9 2.09 -1.59 17.15
CA VAL A 9 2.93 -0.51 16.61
C VAL A 9 2.35 0.05 15.32
N GLY A 10 1.90 1.31 15.40
CA GLY A 10 1.22 2.03 14.33
C GLY A 10 -0.28 2.21 14.60
N ALA A 11 -0.83 3.37 14.20
CA ALA A 11 -2.26 3.71 14.31
C ALA A 11 -2.87 4.12 12.95
N GLY A 12 -2.52 3.41 11.88
CA GLY A 12 -3.24 3.42 10.61
C GLY A 12 -4.47 2.51 10.66
N PHE A 13 -5.06 2.16 9.50
CA PHE A 13 -6.16 1.19 9.43
C PHE A 13 -5.89 -0.08 10.25
N ALA A 14 -4.68 -0.66 10.11
CA ALA A 14 -4.32 -1.90 10.79
C ALA A 14 -4.30 -1.74 12.32
N GLY A 15 -3.64 -0.71 12.84
CA GLY A 15 -3.53 -0.50 14.28
C GLY A 15 -4.86 -0.12 14.93
N ILE A 16 -5.66 0.72 14.27
CA ILE A 16 -7.00 1.10 14.74
C ILE A 16 -7.88 -0.14 14.88
N TYR A 17 -7.90 -1.00 13.86
CA TYR A 17 -8.70 -2.22 13.92
C TYR A 17 -8.14 -3.24 14.92
N ALA A 18 -6.81 -3.39 15.00
CA ALA A 18 -6.18 -4.27 16.00
C ALA A 18 -6.54 -3.86 17.42
N VAL A 19 -6.48 -2.56 17.75
CA VAL A 19 -6.91 -2.06 19.07
C VAL A 19 -8.37 -2.40 19.32
N HIS A 20 -9.27 -2.17 18.35
CA HIS A 20 -10.69 -2.49 18.49
C HIS A 20 -10.92 -3.99 18.72
N ALA A 21 -10.42 -4.84 17.84
CA ALA A 21 -10.72 -6.27 17.82
C ALA A 21 -10.13 -7.00 19.05
N LEU A 22 -8.87 -6.69 19.39
CA LEU A 22 -8.20 -7.33 20.53
C LEU A 22 -8.77 -6.89 21.88
N ARG A 23 -9.13 -5.61 22.04
CA ARG A 23 -9.82 -5.15 23.25
C ARG A 23 -11.22 -5.75 23.39
N SER A 24 -11.94 -5.90 22.29
CA SER A 24 -13.26 -6.52 22.30
C SER A 24 -13.23 -7.98 22.72
N SER A 25 -12.08 -8.66 22.64
CA SER A 25 -11.85 -10.00 23.19
C SER A 25 -11.37 -10.01 24.65
N GLY A 26 -11.31 -8.84 25.31
CA GLY A 26 -10.96 -8.72 26.73
C GLY A 26 -9.48 -8.49 27.03
N LEU A 27 -8.63 -8.35 26.00
CA LEU A 27 -7.20 -8.12 26.16
C LEU A 27 -6.88 -6.65 26.54
N THR A 28 -5.83 -6.46 27.33
CA THR A 28 -5.24 -5.14 27.59
C THR A 28 -4.33 -4.74 26.43
N VAL A 29 -4.69 -3.69 25.69
CA VAL A 29 -4.03 -3.30 24.43
C VAL A 29 -3.61 -1.84 24.48
N ARG A 30 -2.41 -1.54 23.98
CA ARG A 30 -1.96 -0.17 23.67
C ARG A 30 -1.29 -0.12 22.30
N ALA A 31 -1.68 0.86 21.50
CA ALA A 31 -1.00 1.20 20.27
C ALA A 31 -0.06 2.39 20.46
N PHE A 32 1.13 2.32 19.85
CA PHE A 32 2.09 3.42 19.78
C PHE A 32 2.18 3.92 18.34
N GLU A 33 1.95 5.22 18.14
CA GLU A 33 2.01 5.89 16.83
C GLU A 33 3.09 6.97 16.84
N ALA A 34 3.98 6.91 15.84
CA ALA A 34 5.06 7.88 15.69
C ALA A 34 4.58 9.27 15.27
N GLY A 35 3.42 9.35 14.63
CA GLY A 35 2.81 10.60 14.20
C GLY A 35 2.04 11.30 15.30
N GLY A 36 1.83 12.63 15.14
CA GLY A 36 0.97 13.42 16.01
C GLY A 36 -0.53 13.18 15.81
N GLY A 37 -0.90 12.24 14.92
CA GLY A 37 -2.28 11.85 14.64
C GLY A 37 -2.38 10.43 14.12
N ILE A 38 -3.58 9.86 14.20
CA ILE A 38 -3.91 8.56 13.62
C ILE A 38 -4.01 8.64 12.10
N GLY A 39 -4.07 7.47 11.44
CA GLY A 39 -4.38 7.38 10.00
C GLY A 39 -3.26 6.77 9.16
N GLY A 40 -2.03 6.68 9.69
CA GLY A 40 -0.90 6.08 8.99
C GLY A 40 -0.66 6.71 7.62
N THR A 41 -0.83 5.96 6.54
CA THR A 41 -0.71 6.47 5.15
C THR A 41 -1.52 7.75 4.93
N TRP A 42 -2.72 7.85 5.45
CA TRP A 42 -3.62 9.00 5.26
C TRP A 42 -3.34 10.18 6.19
N PHE A 43 -2.56 10.00 7.22
CA PHE A 43 -1.99 11.09 8.03
C PHE A 43 -0.78 11.72 7.33
N TRP A 44 0.14 10.87 6.82
CA TRP A 44 1.41 11.33 6.29
C TRP A 44 1.36 11.81 4.83
N ASN A 45 0.48 11.22 4.01
CA ASN A 45 0.37 11.51 2.57
C ASN A 45 -0.78 12.49 2.30
N SER A 46 -0.66 13.71 2.82
CA SER A 46 -1.66 14.78 2.67
C SER A 46 -1.37 15.73 1.50
N TYR A 47 -0.59 15.30 0.51
CA TYR A 47 -0.31 16.08 -0.69
C TYR A 47 -1.57 16.36 -1.52
N PRO A 48 -1.63 17.48 -2.29
CA PRO A 48 -2.77 17.80 -3.16
C PRO A 48 -3.08 16.64 -4.14
N GLY A 49 -4.36 16.31 -4.28
CA GLY A 49 -4.81 15.22 -5.15
C GLY A 49 -4.69 13.82 -4.54
N ALA A 50 -4.16 13.66 -3.31
CA ALA A 50 -4.05 12.38 -2.63
C ALA A 50 -5.43 11.74 -2.44
N ARG A 51 -5.62 10.52 -3.01
CA ARG A 51 -6.87 9.77 -2.92
C ARG A 51 -6.65 8.26 -3.03
N CYS A 52 -7.61 7.50 -2.57
CA CYS A 52 -7.62 6.06 -2.75
C CYS A 52 -7.96 5.71 -4.19
N ASP A 53 -7.37 4.63 -4.70
CA ASP A 53 -7.66 4.04 -6.01
C ASP A 53 -8.59 2.81 -5.92
N VAL A 54 -9.16 2.59 -4.74
CA VAL A 54 -10.26 1.66 -4.46
C VAL A 54 -11.51 2.50 -4.15
N GLU A 55 -12.68 2.06 -4.61
CA GLU A 55 -13.92 2.78 -4.35
C GLU A 55 -14.19 2.90 -2.84
N SER A 56 -14.75 4.01 -2.41
CA SER A 56 -14.97 4.33 -1.00
C SER A 56 -15.82 3.30 -0.25
N LYS A 57 -16.83 2.73 -0.92
CA LYS A 57 -17.68 1.67 -0.38
C LYS A 57 -16.90 0.39 -0.05
N ASP A 58 -15.77 0.18 -0.74
CA ASP A 58 -14.89 -0.98 -0.53
C ASP A 58 -13.75 -0.66 0.45
N TYR A 59 -13.23 0.59 0.40
CA TYR A 59 -12.10 1.02 1.23
C TYR A 59 -12.58 1.51 2.59
N SER A 60 -13.32 0.67 3.30
CA SER A 60 -13.86 0.92 4.64
C SER A 60 -13.94 -0.37 5.42
N PHE A 61 -14.01 -0.27 6.74
CA PHE A 61 -14.20 -1.43 7.61
C PHE A 61 -15.56 -2.08 7.43
N SER A 62 -15.60 -3.41 7.62
CA SER A 62 -16.81 -4.24 7.49
C SER A 62 -17.22 -4.92 8.81
N PHE A 63 -16.46 -4.70 9.89
CA PHE A 63 -16.67 -5.38 11.17
C PHE A 63 -17.93 -4.93 11.93
N SER A 64 -18.52 -3.78 11.60
CA SER A 64 -19.74 -3.27 12.22
C SER A 64 -20.75 -2.83 11.16
N PRO A 65 -21.90 -3.54 11.07
CA PRO A 65 -23.02 -3.13 10.20
C PRO A 65 -23.52 -1.71 10.50
N GLU A 66 -23.49 -1.30 11.76
CA GLU A 66 -23.95 0.04 12.18
C GLU A 66 -22.97 1.11 11.66
N LEU A 67 -21.64 0.87 11.74
CA LEU A 67 -20.64 1.77 11.18
C LEU A 67 -20.84 1.94 9.67
N GLU A 68 -21.11 0.85 8.95
CA GLU A 68 -21.35 0.87 7.51
C GLU A 68 -22.62 1.68 7.14
N GLN A 69 -23.62 1.70 7.98
CA GLN A 69 -24.85 2.49 7.75
C GLN A 69 -24.69 3.95 8.15
N ASP A 70 -23.97 4.24 9.23
CA ASP A 70 -23.83 5.59 9.77
C ASP A 70 -22.90 6.49 8.96
N TRP A 71 -21.83 5.92 8.35
CA TRP A 71 -20.90 6.69 7.55
C TRP A 71 -21.38 6.83 6.10
N SER A 72 -21.39 8.05 5.58
CA SER A 72 -21.69 8.36 4.17
C SER A 72 -20.45 8.93 3.48
N TRP A 73 -20.04 8.29 2.39
CA TRP A 73 -18.93 8.75 1.57
C TRP A 73 -19.40 9.82 0.58
N SER A 74 -18.63 10.90 0.43
CA SER A 74 -18.98 12.00 -0.46
C SER A 74 -18.82 11.64 -1.94
N GLU A 75 -17.82 10.81 -2.25
CA GLU A 75 -17.43 10.50 -3.63
C GLU A 75 -16.97 9.05 -3.83
N ARG A 76 -16.97 8.62 -5.09
CA ARG A 76 -16.64 7.24 -5.49
C ARG A 76 -15.22 6.83 -5.06
N TYR A 77 -14.21 7.66 -5.30
CA TYR A 77 -12.83 7.45 -4.87
C TYR A 77 -12.49 8.49 -3.80
N PRO A 78 -12.41 8.10 -2.53
CA PRO A 78 -12.36 9.05 -1.43
C PRO A 78 -11.01 9.78 -1.38
N ALA A 79 -11.05 11.08 -1.18
CA ALA A 79 -9.87 11.90 -0.98
C ALA A 79 -9.28 11.67 0.43
N GLN A 80 -7.99 11.95 0.57
CA GLN A 80 -7.25 11.80 1.82
C GLN A 80 -7.95 12.42 3.04
N PRO A 81 -8.46 13.66 3.00
CA PRO A 81 -9.08 14.27 4.18
C PRO A 81 -10.35 13.53 4.63
N GLU A 82 -11.11 12.96 3.70
CA GLU A 82 -12.31 12.19 4.05
C GLU A 82 -11.96 10.85 4.68
N ILE A 83 -10.95 10.16 4.16
CA ILE A 83 -10.48 8.90 4.75
C ILE A 83 -9.96 9.14 6.17
N LEU A 84 -9.24 10.24 6.39
CA LEU A 84 -8.76 10.59 7.73
C LEU A 84 -9.90 10.89 8.70
N ARG A 85 -10.95 11.62 8.25
CA ARG A 85 -12.16 11.84 9.04
C ARG A 85 -12.90 10.54 9.36
N TYR A 86 -12.96 9.62 8.38
CA TYR A 86 -13.55 8.29 8.61
C TYR A 86 -12.82 7.52 9.72
N LEU A 87 -11.48 7.48 9.70
CA LEU A 87 -10.71 6.81 10.73
C LEU A 87 -10.88 7.47 12.11
N SER A 88 -10.95 8.81 12.15
CA SER A 88 -11.25 9.55 13.39
C SER A 88 -12.65 9.19 13.92
N HIS A 89 -13.66 9.13 13.02
CA HIS A 89 -15.01 8.71 13.38
C HIS A 89 -15.04 7.29 13.95
N VAL A 90 -14.25 6.36 13.39
CA VAL A 90 -14.10 5.00 13.95
C VAL A 90 -13.52 5.03 15.36
N CYS A 91 -12.47 5.83 15.58
CA CYS A 91 -11.88 5.97 16.91
C CYS A 91 -12.85 6.57 17.93
N ASP A 92 -13.62 7.60 17.54
CA ASP A 92 -14.63 8.23 18.39
C ASP A 92 -15.75 7.24 18.74
N ARG A 93 -16.31 6.58 17.71
CA ARG A 93 -17.45 5.66 17.85
C ARG A 93 -17.15 4.49 18.79
N PHE A 94 -15.94 3.94 18.70
CA PHE A 94 -15.55 2.75 19.48
C PHE A 94 -14.69 3.08 20.70
N GLY A 95 -14.49 4.37 21.04
CA GLY A 95 -13.75 4.81 22.23
C GLY A 95 -12.28 4.36 22.21
N LEU A 96 -11.60 4.45 21.06
CA LEU A 96 -10.25 3.89 20.91
C LEU A 96 -9.13 4.85 21.34
N TRP A 97 -9.38 6.14 21.41
CA TRP A 97 -8.39 7.17 21.74
C TRP A 97 -7.57 6.91 23.02
N PRO A 98 -8.15 6.46 24.15
CA PRO A 98 -7.38 6.19 25.36
C PRO A 98 -6.35 5.05 25.22
N HIS A 99 -6.43 4.27 24.16
CA HIS A 99 -5.59 3.12 23.87
C HIS A 99 -4.56 3.36 22.78
N ILE A 100 -4.50 4.58 22.25
CA ILE A 100 -3.56 5.00 21.18
C ILE A 100 -2.69 6.12 21.75
N GLN A 101 -1.39 5.88 21.86
CA GLN A 101 -0.42 6.87 22.28
C GLN A 101 0.26 7.46 21.05
N LEU A 102 -0.07 8.72 20.75
CA LEU A 102 0.47 9.47 19.62
C LEU A 102 1.86 10.04 19.95
N SER A 103 2.57 10.51 18.91
CA SER A 103 3.92 11.12 19.01
C SER A 103 4.88 10.24 19.80
N THR A 104 4.76 8.93 19.65
CA THR A 104 5.55 7.94 20.38
C THR A 104 6.06 6.90 19.41
N ARG A 105 7.31 7.05 19.03
CA ARG A 105 7.97 6.12 18.11
C ARG A 105 8.55 4.93 18.88
N VAL A 106 8.20 3.72 18.46
CA VAL A 106 8.87 2.49 18.91
C VAL A 106 10.18 2.36 18.13
N THR A 107 11.28 2.19 18.84
CA THR A 107 12.65 2.08 18.29
C THR A 107 13.21 0.67 18.39
N ALA A 108 12.78 -0.10 19.41
CA ALA A 108 13.22 -1.47 19.59
C ALA A 108 12.13 -2.34 20.21
N ALA A 109 12.23 -3.65 20.00
CA ALA A 109 11.46 -4.67 20.70
C ALA A 109 12.33 -5.90 20.88
N ALA A 110 12.46 -6.41 22.10
CA ALA A 110 13.28 -7.57 22.41
C ALA A 110 12.46 -8.64 23.14
N TRP A 111 12.59 -9.89 22.70
CA TRP A 111 11.94 -11.03 23.34
C TRP A 111 12.69 -11.46 24.59
N ASP A 112 12.01 -11.55 25.71
CA ASP A 112 12.49 -12.18 26.93
C ASP A 112 11.92 -13.61 27.03
N GLY A 113 12.75 -14.60 26.74
CA GLY A 113 12.34 -16.01 26.82
C GLY A 113 12.11 -16.52 28.25
N GLY A 114 12.66 -15.85 29.26
CA GLY A 114 12.45 -16.21 30.66
C GLY A 114 11.09 -15.79 31.20
N ALA A 115 10.59 -14.65 30.71
CA ALA A 115 9.29 -14.11 31.06
C ALA A 115 8.20 -14.44 30.02
N ALA A 116 8.57 -14.95 28.83
CA ALA A 116 7.72 -15.14 27.66
C ALA A 116 6.97 -13.85 27.25
N GLU A 117 7.70 -12.73 27.22
CA GLU A 117 7.14 -11.40 26.90
C GLU A 117 8.10 -10.56 26.06
N TRP A 118 7.56 -9.56 25.39
CA TRP A 118 8.28 -8.55 24.64
C TRP A 118 8.55 -7.31 25.48
N ALA A 119 9.80 -6.85 25.54
CA ALA A 119 10.17 -5.53 26.04
C ALA A 119 10.23 -4.55 24.87
N VAL A 120 9.27 -3.64 24.78
CA VAL A 120 9.12 -2.66 23.69
C VAL A 120 9.62 -1.30 24.15
N THR A 121 10.61 -0.75 23.45
CA THR A 121 11.28 0.53 23.77
C THR A 121 10.82 1.63 22.83
N THR A 122 10.47 2.77 23.39
CA THR A 122 10.11 3.99 22.67
C THR A 122 11.30 4.95 22.55
N GLU A 123 11.22 5.96 21.68
CA GLU A 123 12.33 6.88 21.42
C GLU A 123 12.75 7.74 22.60
N ASP A 124 11.87 7.94 23.58
CA ASP A 124 12.16 8.62 24.85
C ASP A 124 12.82 7.69 25.90
N GLY A 125 13.05 6.41 25.54
CA GLY A 125 13.68 5.41 26.37
C GLY A 125 12.72 4.68 27.33
N ALA A 126 11.41 4.96 27.28
CA ALA A 126 10.45 4.19 28.06
C ALA A 126 10.35 2.75 27.53
N VAL A 127 10.17 1.80 28.44
CA VAL A 127 10.01 0.38 28.12
C VAL A 127 8.65 -0.09 28.64
N VAL A 128 7.91 -0.80 27.77
CA VAL A 128 6.62 -1.43 28.09
C VAL A 128 6.71 -2.90 27.76
N THR A 129 6.26 -3.76 28.67
CA THR A 129 6.25 -5.21 28.45
C THR A 129 4.89 -5.70 27.98
N ALA A 130 4.88 -6.68 27.05
CA ALA A 130 3.66 -7.28 26.54
C ALA A 130 3.84 -8.74 26.17
N ARG A 131 2.80 -9.56 26.36
CA ARG A 131 2.78 -10.96 25.92
C ARG A 131 2.92 -11.09 24.40
N PHE A 132 2.28 -10.18 23.67
CA PHE A 132 2.24 -10.18 22.20
C PHE A 132 2.69 -8.83 21.62
N PHE A 133 3.45 -8.90 20.52
CA PHE A 133 3.87 -7.74 19.73
C PHE A 133 3.20 -7.80 18.35
N VAL A 134 2.34 -6.83 18.05
CA VAL A 134 1.64 -6.72 16.76
C VAL A 134 2.19 -5.57 15.96
N SER A 135 2.87 -5.88 14.84
CA SER A 135 3.37 -4.89 13.91
C SER A 135 2.26 -4.44 12.94
N ALA A 136 1.78 -3.22 13.11
CA ALA A 136 0.83 -2.52 12.24
C ALA A 136 1.48 -1.28 11.58
N VAL A 137 2.80 -1.32 11.35
CA VAL A 137 3.62 -0.20 10.84
C VAL A 137 3.32 0.19 9.40
N GLY A 138 2.56 -0.66 8.69
CA GLY A 138 2.18 -0.44 7.29
C GLY A 138 3.30 -0.78 6.30
N CYS A 139 2.88 -1.02 5.04
CA CYS A 139 3.75 -1.43 3.96
C CYS A 139 4.34 -0.26 3.14
N LEU A 140 3.85 0.97 3.31
CA LEU A 140 4.25 2.19 2.60
C LEU A 140 4.52 3.34 3.59
N SER A 141 5.42 3.12 4.58
CA SER A 141 5.73 4.10 5.62
C SER A 141 7.19 4.56 5.62
N ALA A 142 8.12 3.75 5.09
CA ALA A 142 9.52 4.11 4.93
C ALA A 142 9.75 4.78 3.56
N TYR A 143 9.72 6.09 3.52
CA TYR A 143 9.91 6.85 2.28
C TYR A 143 11.38 7.00 1.88
N GLN A 144 11.64 7.30 0.60
CA GLN A 144 12.97 7.41 0.02
C GLN A 144 13.19 8.78 -0.61
N VAL A 145 14.07 9.57 0.00
CA VAL A 145 14.60 10.80 -0.63
C VAL A 145 15.81 10.40 -1.48
N PRO A 146 15.88 10.78 -2.76
CA PRO A 146 17.04 10.50 -3.58
C PRO A 146 18.31 11.13 -2.99
N SER A 147 19.40 10.38 -2.98
CA SER A 147 20.71 10.97 -2.72
C SER A 147 21.13 11.81 -3.93
N LEU A 148 20.87 13.10 -3.87
CA LEU A 148 21.16 14.04 -4.94
C LEU A 148 22.19 15.06 -4.45
N PRO A 149 23.42 15.06 -4.98
CA PRO A 149 24.45 16.01 -4.58
C PRO A 149 23.96 17.45 -4.71
N GLY A 150 24.19 18.27 -3.69
CA GLY A 150 23.86 19.69 -3.66
C GLY A 150 22.42 20.01 -3.28
N LEU A 151 21.57 19.01 -2.96
CA LEU A 151 20.17 19.26 -2.56
C LEU A 151 20.08 20.15 -1.32
N GLU A 152 21.03 20.04 -0.41
CA GLU A 152 21.16 20.86 0.80
C GLU A 152 21.44 22.34 0.52
N THR A 153 21.90 22.68 -0.69
CA THR A 153 22.19 24.05 -1.11
C THR A 153 21.01 24.71 -1.82
N PHE A 154 19.95 23.97 -2.10
CA PHE A 154 18.80 24.51 -2.83
C PHE A 154 18.13 25.64 -2.04
N SER A 155 18.02 26.82 -2.65
CA SER A 155 17.48 28.02 -1.99
C SER A 155 15.94 28.04 -1.94
N GLY A 156 15.29 27.26 -2.80
CA GLY A 156 13.84 27.08 -2.77
C GLY A 156 13.39 26.07 -1.71
N SER A 157 12.13 25.65 -1.79
CA SER A 157 11.61 24.60 -0.90
C SER A 157 11.61 23.25 -1.60
N TRP A 158 11.94 22.18 -0.87
CA TRP A 158 11.71 20.83 -1.38
C TRP A 158 10.87 20.00 -0.40
N HIS A 159 10.03 19.15 -0.94
CA HIS A 159 9.07 18.36 -0.18
C HIS A 159 9.03 16.92 -0.70
N HIS A 160 8.89 15.97 0.21
CA HIS A 160 8.59 14.58 -0.15
C HIS A 160 7.10 14.31 0.11
N THR A 161 6.41 13.72 -0.85
CA THR A 161 4.96 13.48 -0.78
C THR A 161 4.52 12.65 0.44
N ALA A 162 5.39 11.78 0.97
CA ALA A 162 5.14 10.98 2.17
C ALA A 162 5.39 11.74 3.49
N ARG A 163 5.75 13.00 3.45
CA ARG A 163 5.97 13.91 4.60
C ARG A 163 5.52 15.31 4.22
N TRP A 164 4.26 15.39 3.78
CA TRP A 164 3.71 16.66 3.33
C TRP A 164 3.48 17.59 4.51
N PRO A 165 3.83 18.89 4.41
CA PRO A 165 3.56 19.86 5.47
C PRO A 165 2.06 19.97 5.77
N ALA A 166 1.70 20.02 7.05
CA ALA A 166 0.30 20.10 7.47
C ALA A 166 -0.38 21.42 7.02
N GLU A 167 0.41 22.49 6.90
CA GLU A 167 -0.02 23.81 6.41
C GLU A 167 -0.20 23.83 4.88
N GLY A 168 0.19 22.75 4.19
CA GLY A 168 0.21 22.69 2.73
C GLY A 168 1.41 23.40 2.11
N VAL A 169 1.48 23.38 0.78
CA VAL A 169 2.52 24.08 -0.01
C VAL A 169 1.86 24.89 -1.09
N ASP A 170 2.17 26.18 -1.12
CA ASP A 170 1.70 27.08 -2.17
C ASP A 170 2.63 27.01 -3.40
N PHE A 171 2.10 26.58 -4.54
CA PHE A 171 2.78 26.54 -5.83
C PHE A 171 2.36 27.64 -6.80
N ALA A 172 1.46 28.54 -6.40
CA ALA A 172 0.96 29.58 -7.29
C ALA A 172 2.10 30.45 -7.85
N GLY A 173 2.19 30.50 -9.18
CA GLY A 173 3.20 31.27 -9.89
C GLY A 173 4.64 30.76 -9.79
N LYS A 174 4.90 29.63 -9.12
CA LYS A 174 6.24 29.04 -8.96
C LYS A 174 6.63 28.15 -10.15
N ARG A 175 7.93 28.03 -10.36
CA ARG A 175 8.55 27.02 -11.23
C ARG A 175 8.79 25.76 -10.39
N VAL A 176 8.13 24.68 -10.74
CA VAL A 176 8.11 23.46 -9.91
C VAL A 176 8.75 22.29 -10.66
N GLY A 177 9.64 21.58 -9.99
CA GLY A 177 10.18 20.30 -10.43
C GLY A 177 9.49 19.14 -9.68
N LEU A 178 8.87 18.23 -10.41
CA LEU A 178 8.30 16.99 -9.85
C LEU A 178 9.16 15.80 -10.26
N VAL A 179 9.78 15.12 -9.29
CA VAL A 179 10.62 13.95 -9.54
C VAL A 179 9.86 12.68 -9.21
N GLY A 180 9.54 11.88 -10.25
CA GLY A 180 8.84 10.61 -10.13
C GLY A 180 7.44 10.62 -10.73
N THR A 181 7.09 9.51 -11.39
CA THR A 181 5.86 9.29 -12.17
C THR A 181 5.17 7.98 -11.78
N GLY A 182 5.23 7.60 -10.49
CA GLY A 182 4.39 6.57 -9.89
C GLY A 182 3.01 7.12 -9.52
N SER A 183 2.21 6.35 -8.77
CA SER A 183 0.83 6.74 -8.39
C SER A 183 0.76 8.14 -7.77
N THR A 184 1.65 8.44 -6.84
CA THR A 184 1.72 9.74 -6.16
C THR A 184 2.05 10.88 -7.14
N GLY A 185 3.07 10.67 -8.02
CA GLY A 185 3.44 11.66 -9.04
C GLY A 185 2.31 11.95 -10.02
N ILE A 186 1.58 10.90 -10.44
CA ILE A 186 0.42 11.01 -11.33
C ILE A 186 -0.74 11.75 -10.67
N GLN A 187 -0.93 11.60 -9.36
CA GLN A 187 -1.99 12.30 -8.63
C GLN A 187 -1.68 13.77 -8.39
N ILE A 188 -0.44 14.10 -7.97
CA ILE A 188 -0.09 15.48 -7.62
C ILE A 188 0.22 16.35 -8.84
N ALA A 189 0.70 15.77 -9.95
CA ALA A 189 1.13 16.53 -11.12
C ALA A 189 0.04 17.44 -11.71
N PRO A 190 -1.21 17.01 -11.93
CA PRO A 190 -2.29 17.87 -12.42
C PRO A 190 -2.62 19.01 -11.46
N GLU A 191 -2.54 18.79 -10.15
CA GLU A 191 -2.80 19.81 -9.12
C GLU A 191 -1.75 20.92 -9.16
N ILE A 192 -0.47 20.55 -9.31
CA ILE A 192 0.62 21.53 -9.48
C ILE A 192 0.49 22.25 -10.83
N ALA A 193 0.22 21.51 -11.91
CA ALA A 193 0.08 22.06 -13.25
C ALA A 193 -1.05 23.10 -13.35
N ALA A 194 -2.04 23.04 -12.48
CA ALA A 194 -3.16 23.96 -12.46
C ALA A 194 -2.78 25.36 -11.96
N VAL A 195 -1.76 25.49 -11.09
CA VAL A 195 -1.44 26.73 -10.36
C VAL A 195 -0.02 27.23 -10.57
N ALA A 196 0.93 26.34 -10.91
CA ALA A 196 2.33 26.70 -11.12
C ALA A 196 2.53 27.53 -12.40
N SER A 197 3.54 28.40 -12.42
CA SER A 197 3.95 29.12 -13.64
C SER A 197 4.61 28.16 -14.65
N SER A 198 5.33 27.15 -14.16
CA SER A 198 5.82 26.03 -14.96
C SER A 198 5.97 24.77 -14.10
N LEU A 199 5.74 23.60 -14.73
CA LEU A 199 5.95 22.30 -14.12
C LEU A 199 6.89 21.47 -15.01
N HIS A 200 8.03 21.05 -14.46
CA HIS A 200 8.94 20.10 -15.07
C HIS A 200 8.77 18.73 -14.41
N VAL A 201 8.27 17.75 -15.16
CA VAL A 201 8.06 16.37 -14.67
C VAL A 201 9.25 15.51 -15.06
N PHE A 202 10.09 15.16 -14.09
CA PHE A 202 11.28 14.34 -14.26
C PHE A 202 10.92 12.87 -14.22
N GLN A 203 10.84 12.24 -15.41
CA GLN A 203 10.40 10.88 -15.60
C GLN A 203 11.56 9.93 -15.90
N ARG A 204 11.79 8.93 -15.03
CA ARG A 204 12.67 7.81 -15.34
C ARG A 204 11.94 6.68 -16.08
N THR A 205 10.74 6.37 -15.66
CA THR A 205 9.92 5.27 -16.23
C THR A 205 8.48 5.75 -16.34
N PRO A 206 7.89 5.78 -17.53
CA PRO A 206 6.47 6.07 -17.69
C PRO A 206 5.63 5.01 -16.96
N ASN A 207 4.41 5.37 -16.54
CA ASN A 207 3.50 4.42 -15.93
C ASN A 207 2.15 4.43 -16.64
N PHE A 208 1.46 3.28 -16.62
CA PHE A 208 0.09 3.19 -17.09
C PHE A 208 -0.85 3.87 -16.11
N ALA A 209 -1.75 4.67 -16.63
CA ALA A 209 -2.85 5.26 -15.88
C ALA A 209 -4.16 5.13 -16.64
N VAL A 210 -5.24 4.89 -15.91
CA VAL A 210 -6.62 4.87 -16.44
C VAL A 210 -7.41 6.03 -15.86
N PRO A 211 -8.48 6.47 -16.49
CA PRO A 211 -9.40 7.42 -15.90
C PRO A 211 -9.99 6.86 -14.60
N ASN A 212 -10.11 7.70 -13.57
CA ASN A 212 -10.83 7.30 -12.36
C ASN A 212 -12.34 7.56 -12.47
N ARG A 213 -12.74 8.54 -13.25
CA ARG A 213 -14.15 8.98 -13.39
C ARG A 213 -14.78 9.20 -12.03
N ASN A 214 -14.03 9.90 -11.17
CA ASN A 214 -14.52 10.20 -9.85
C ASN A 214 -15.76 11.10 -9.92
N ARG A 215 -16.71 10.83 -9.04
CA ARG A 215 -17.96 11.57 -8.95
C ARG A 215 -18.54 11.48 -7.54
N PRO A 216 -19.35 12.44 -7.14
CA PRO A 216 -20.16 12.28 -5.93
C PRO A 216 -21.05 11.03 -6.02
N TRP A 217 -21.29 10.40 -4.88
CA TRP A 217 -22.31 9.36 -4.80
C TRP A 217 -23.71 9.99 -4.89
N ALA A 218 -24.54 9.46 -5.77
CA ALA A 218 -25.95 9.81 -5.74
C ALA A 218 -26.60 9.11 -4.54
N PRO A 219 -27.57 9.77 -3.85
CA PRO A 219 -28.23 9.17 -2.68
C PRO A 219 -28.90 7.82 -2.96
N GLU A 220 -29.38 7.60 -4.18
CA GLU A 220 -29.93 6.32 -4.62
C GLU A 220 -28.86 5.25 -4.75
N ASP A 221 -27.68 5.56 -5.31
CA ASP A 221 -26.54 4.64 -5.40
C ASP A 221 -26.07 4.23 -3.99
N GLU A 222 -25.96 5.22 -3.09
CA GLU A 222 -25.56 4.97 -1.70
C GLU A 222 -26.55 4.04 -0.99
N ARG A 223 -27.84 4.32 -1.07
CA ARG A 223 -28.87 3.44 -0.50
C ARG A 223 -28.81 2.03 -1.10
N ALA A 224 -28.57 1.93 -2.40
CA ALA A 224 -28.49 0.64 -3.09
C ALA A 224 -27.32 -0.21 -2.58
N PHE A 225 -26.10 0.33 -2.47
CA PHE A 225 -24.99 -0.47 -1.98
C PHE A 225 -25.08 -0.72 -0.46
N LYS A 226 -25.54 0.23 0.36
CA LYS A 226 -25.73 0.03 1.81
C LYS A 226 -26.76 -1.07 2.11
N SER A 227 -27.83 -1.17 1.34
CA SER A 227 -28.83 -2.23 1.51
C SER A 227 -28.29 -3.65 1.25
N ARG A 228 -27.16 -3.77 0.54
CA ARG A 228 -26.53 -5.04 0.16
C ARG A 228 -25.20 -5.28 0.84
N TYR A 229 -24.71 -4.43 1.73
CA TYR A 229 -23.37 -4.51 2.30
C TYR A 229 -23.04 -5.89 2.85
N ARG A 230 -23.92 -6.50 3.63
CA ARG A 230 -23.67 -7.84 4.19
C ARG A 230 -23.34 -8.88 3.12
N GLN A 231 -24.11 -8.93 2.04
CA GLN A 231 -23.86 -9.86 0.93
C GLN A 231 -22.64 -9.44 0.14
N TYR A 232 -22.50 -8.16 -0.13
CA TYR A 232 -21.38 -7.60 -0.87
C TYR A 232 -20.03 -7.87 -0.18
N ARG A 233 -19.94 -7.70 1.15
CA ARG A 233 -18.73 -7.99 1.93
C ARG A 233 -18.35 -9.46 1.90
N LYS A 234 -19.34 -10.35 1.89
CA LYS A 234 -19.09 -11.78 1.70
C LYS A 234 -18.48 -12.06 0.32
N GLU A 235 -19.10 -11.53 -0.74
CA GLU A 235 -18.57 -11.64 -2.10
C GLU A 235 -17.17 -11.05 -2.22
N ALA A 236 -16.89 -9.93 -1.54
CA ALA A 236 -15.57 -9.31 -1.51
C ALA A 236 -14.51 -10.23 -0.85
N ARG A 237 -14.83 -10.85 0.29
CA ARG A 237 -13.93 -11.78 1.00
C ARG A 237 -13.59 -13.02 0.15
N GLU A 238 -14.51 -13.47 -0.69
CA GLU A 238 -14.36 -14.63 -1.59
C GLU A 238 -13.68 -14.24 -2.93
N SER A 239 -13.58 -12.95 -3.24
CA SER A 239 -13.06 -12.46 -4.52
C SER A 239 -11.53 -12.47 -4.60
N PHE A 240 -11.01 -12.29 -5.82
CA PHE A 240 -9.56 -12.28 -6.07
C PHE A 240 -8.85 -11.04 -5.50
N LEU A 241 -9.44 -9.86 -5.68
CA LEU A 241 -8.84 -8.58 -5.26
C LEU A 241 -9.41 -8.02 -3.94
N GLY A 242 -10.32 -8.73 -3.28
CA GLY A 242 -11.05 -8.20 -2.14
C GLY A 242 -12.10 -7.14 -2.52
N VAL A 243 -12.47 -7.12 -3.80
CA VAL A 243 -13.51 -6.29 -4.41
C VAL A 243 -14.23 -7.14 -5.45
N PRO A 244 -15.55 -7.30 -5.40
CA PRO A 244 -16.30 -8.02 -6.41
C PRO A 244 -16.20 -7.30 -7.76
N ILE A 245 -15.59 -7.95 -8.74
CA ILE A 245 -15.43 -7.41 -10.09
C ILE A 245 -16.11 -8.35 -11.07
N THR A 246 -17.01 -7.79 -11.86
CA THR A 246 -17.65 -8.52 -12.97
C THR A 246 -16.84 -8.30 -14.25
N GLY A 247 -16.08 -9.30 -14.66
CA GLY A 247 -15.41 -9.36 -15.96
C GLY A 247 -16.27 -10.09 -17.01
N THR A 248 -15.69 -10.31 -18.20
CA THR A 248 -16.32 -11.11 -19.26
C THR A 248 -16.39 -12.60 -18.90
N GLY A 249 -15.54 -13.05 -17.94
CA GLY A 249 -15.35 -14.47 -17.61
C GLY A 249 -14.59 -15.26 -18.69
N ARG A 250 -14.09 -14.59 -19.74
CA ARG A 250 -13.41 -15.19 -20.88
C ARG A 250 -11.98 -14.65 -21.03
N PRO A 251 -11.06 -15.38 -21.67
CA PRO A 251 -9.76 -14.86 -22.04
C PRO A 251 -9.90 -13.82 -23.17
N VAL A 252 -8.98 -12.85 -23.25
CA VAL A 252 -8.93 -11.88 -24.37
C VAL A 252 -8.39 -12.53 -25.63
N LEU A 253 -7.48 -13.50 -25.47
CA LEU A 253 -6.93 -14.23 -26.61
C LEU A 253 -8.01 -15.10 -27.26
N GLY A 254 -8.26 -14.89 -28.53
CA GLY A 254 -9.31 -15.55 -29.30
C GLY A 254 -10.64 -14.80 -29.40
N GLU A 255 -10.80 -13.68 -28.68
CA GLU A 255 -11.95 -12.78 -28.87
C GLU A 255 -11.82 -11.99 -30.19
N PRO A 256 -12.93 -11.67 -30.87
CA PRO A 256 -12.91 -10.77 -32.01
C PRO A 256 -12.35 -9.40 -31.64
N PRO A 257 -11.46 -8.79 -32.46
CA PRO A 257 -10.83 -7.50 -32.14
C PRO A 257 -11.82 -6.39 -31.82
N GLU A 258 -12.96 -6.34 -32.48
CA GLU A 258 -14.04 -5.38 -32.24
C GLU A 258 -14.70 -5.53 -30.86
N GLU A 259 -14.86 -6.77 -30.37
CA GLU A 259 -15.35 -7.06 -29.03
C GLU A 259 -14.36 -6.61 -27.96
N VAL A 260 -13.07 -6.87 -28.19
CA VAL A 260 -11.97 -6.44 -27.31
C VAL A 260 -11.95 -4.91 -27.21
N GLN A 261 -11.97 -4.23 -28.35
CA GLN A 261 -12.00 -2.76 -28.39
C GLN A 261 -13.24 -2.19 -27.69
N ARG A 262 -14.41 -2.78 -27.92
CA ARG A 262 -15.66 -2.36 -27.26
C ARG A 262 -15.55 -2.52 -25.74
N THR A 263 -15.11 -3.68 -25.28
CA THR A 263 -15.01 -3.98 -23.85
C THR A 263 -14.03 -3.02 -23.15
N PHE A 264 -12.83 -2.82 -23.71
CA PHE A 264 -11.87 -1.89 -23.11
C PHE A 264 -12.35 -0.44 -23.20
N ALA A 265 -13.01 -0.02 -24.27
CA ALA A 265 -13.58 1.32 -24.37
C ALA A 265 -14.71 1.57 -23.36
N GLU A 266 -15.53 0.57 -23.07
CA GLU A 266 -16.56 0.65 -22.02
C GLU A 266 -15.94 0.77 -20.64
N ARG A 267 -14.93 -0.05 -20.32
CA ARG A 267 -14.19 0.02 -19.04
C ARG A 267 -13.45 1.34 -18.88
N TRP A 268 -12.83 1.84 -19.96
CA TRP A 268 -12.15 3.14 -19.97
C TRP A 268 -13.11 4.30 -19.68
N ARG A 269 -14.31 4.26 -20.27
CA ARG A 269 -15.35 5.26 -20.01
C ARG A 269 -15.90 5.17 -18.60
N ALA A 270 -16.07 3.96 -18.05
CA ALA A 270 -16.54 3.74 -16.69
C ALA A 270 -15.51 4.15 -15.63
N GLY A 271 -14.21 4.06 -15.97
CA GLY A 271 -13.10 4.35 -15.08
C GLY A 271 -12.83 3.29 -14.01
N GLY A 272 -11.67 3.39 -13.40
CA GLY A 272 -11.23 2.51 -12.32
C GLY A 272 -10.26 1.41 -12.76
N GLY A 273 -9.16 1.28 -12.03
CA GLY A 273 -8.08 0.36 -12.39
C GLY A 273 -8.43 -1.11 -12.20
N MET A 274 -9.04 -1.46 -11.08
CA MET A 274 -9.38 -2.86 -10.78
C MET A 274 -10.41 -3.44 -11.78
N PRO A 275 -11.53 -2.76 -12.09
CA PRO A 275 -12.46 -3.24 -13.11
C PRO A 275 -11.83 -3.34 -14.51
N PHE A 276 -10.84 -2.48 -14.81
CA PHE A 276 -10.14 -2.51 -16.08
C PHE A 276 -9.24 -3.74 -16.20
N LEU A 277 -8.44 -4.04 -15.16
CA LEU A 277 -7.59 -5.25 -15.12
C LEU A 277 -8.40 -6.54 -15.06
N GLY A 278 -9.57 -6.53 -14.43
CA GLY A 278 -10.48 -7.67 -14.32
C GLY A 278 -11.41 -7.86 -15.53
N ALA A 279 -11.20 -7.14 -16.63
CA ALA A 279 -12.07 -7.24 -17.81
C ALA A 279 -12.06 -8.64 -18.44
N TYR A 280 -10.88 -9.27 -18.55
CA TYR A 280 -10.67 -10.61 -19.08
C TYR A 280 -9.83 -11.46 -18.11
N THR A 281 -9.90 -12.78 -18.22
CA THR A 281 -9.33 -13.71 -17.24
C THR A 281 -7.81 -13.92 -17.39
N ASP A 282 -7.24 -13.60 -18.55
CA ASP A 282 -5.85 -13.91 -18.92
C ASP A 282 -4.89 -12.70 -18.90
N LEU A 283 -5.39 -11.49 -18.63
CA LEU A 283 -4.60 -10.26 -18.68
C LEU A 283 -3.40 -10.23 -17.73
N LEU A 284 -3.51 -10.87 -16.56
CA LEU A 284 -2.45 -10.88 -15.55
C LEU A 284 -1.62 -12.18 -15.53
N VAL A 285 -1.94 -13.14 -16.39
CA VAL A 285 -1.24 -14.45 -16.44
C VAL A 285 -0.58 -14.73 -17.81
N SER A 286 -0.96 -14.02 -18.87
CA SER A 286 -0.36 -14.13 -20.19
C SER A 286 0.26 -12.80 -20.63
N THR A 287 1.52 -12.85 -21.07
CA THR A 287 2.20 -11.66 -21.62
C THR A 287 1.57 -11.21 -22.94
N GLU A 288 1.13 -12.17 -23.78
CA GLU A 288 0.48 -11.90 -25.05
C GLU A 288 -0.89 -11.24 -24.82
N ALA A 289 -1.70 -11.77 -23.91
CA ALA A 289 -2.96 -11.14 -23.51
C ALA A 289 -2.75 -9.75 -22.91
N ASN A 290 -1.70 -9.58 -22.10
CA ASN A 290 -1.36 -8.30 -21.49
C ASN A 290 -0.94 -7.26 -22.53
N GLU A 291 -0.28 -7.66 -23.62
CA GLU A 291 0.10 -6.72 -24.68
C GLU A 291 -1.13 -6.14 -25.41
N VAL A 292 -2.23 -6.87 -25.48
CA VAL A 292 -3.49 -6.37 -26.06
C VAL A 292 -4.03 -5.19 -25.26
N ILE A 293 -4.10 -5.30 -23.94
CA ILE A 293 -4.53 -4.19 -23.06
C ILE A 293 -3.49 -3.05 -23.06
N ALA A 294 -2.20 -3.39 -23.10
CA ALA A 294 -1.12 -2.41 -23.11
C ALA A 294 -1.17 -1.53 -24.37
N GLU A 295 -1.41 -2.11 -25.56
CA GLU A 295 -1.52 -1.33 -26.79
C GLU A 295 -2.78 -0.46 -26.78
N PHE A 296 -3.92 -0.99 -26.35
CA PHE A 296 -5.10 -0.16 -26.14
C PHE A 296 -4.80 1.07 -25.27
N MET A 297 -4.07 0.91 -24.16
CA MET A 297 -3.74 2.03 -23.28
C MET A 297 -2.76 3.02 -23.93
N ARG A 298 -1.76 2.52 -24.69
CA ARG A 298 -0.84 3.39 -25.44
C ARG A 298 -1.58 4.22 -26.49
N ASP A 299 -2.58 3.64 -27.16
CA ASP A 299 -3.40 4.38 -28.11
C ASP A 299 -4.18 5.51 -27.42
N ARG A 300 -4.73 5.26 -26.21
CA ARG A 300 -5.39 6.34 -25.43
C ARG A 300 -4.41 7.45 -25.04
N ILE A 301 -3.15 7.13 -24.75
CA ILE A 301 -2.11 8.15 -24.50
C ILE A 301 -1.86 8.99 -25.75
N ARG A 302 -1.64 8.34 -26.91
CA ARG A 302 -1.41 9.01 -28.21
C ARG A 302 -2.59 9.90 -28.63
N GLU A 303 -3.81 9.47 -28.36
CA GLU A 303 -5.01 10.26 -28.65
C GLU A 303 -5.17 11.48 -27.72
N THR A 304 -4.65 11.38 -26.49
CA THR A 304 -4.80 12.43 -25.48
C THR A 304 -3.72 13.50 -25.59
N VAL A 305 -2.47 13.09 -25.85
CA VAL A 305 -1.29 13.98 -25.85
C VAL A 305 -1.01 14.45 -27.27
N ALA A 306 -1.09 15.76 -27.48
CA ALA A 306 -1.01 16.37 -28.80
C ALA A 306 0.38 16.29 -29.45
N ASP A 307 1.45 16.42 -28.63
CA ASP A 307 2.83 16.25 -29.09
C ASP A 307 3.16 14.75 -29.22
N PRO A 308 3.42 14.24 -30.44
CA PRO A 308 3.69 12.81 -30.63
C PRO A 308 4.99 12.33 -29.96
N VAL A 309 5.98 13.19 -29.79
CA VAL A 309 7.22 12.84 -29.10
C VAL A 309 6.96 12.65 -27.60
N VAL A 310 6.23 13.56 -26.98
CA VAL A 310 5.82 13.47 -25.58
C VAL A 310 4.89 12.27 -25.37
N ALA A 311 3.95 12.03 -26.29
CA ALA A 311 3.06 10.87 -26.22
C ALA A 311 3.83 9.55 -26.18
N GLU A 312 4.83 9.36 -27.05
CA GLU A 312 5.64 8.14 -27.05
C GLU A 312 6.53 8.00 -25.80
N LEU A 313 7.05 9.09 -25.26
CA LEU A 313 7.80 9.08 -24.01
C LEU A 313 6.92 8.70 -22.81
N LEU A 314 5.63 8.97 -22.87
CA LEU A 314 4.65 8.61 -21.85
C LEU A 314 4.12 7.18 -22.02
N CYS A 315 4.33 6.51 -23.16
CA CYS A 315 3.91 5.14 -23.40
C CYS A 315 4.82 4.12 -22.70
N PRO A 316 4.34 3.36 -21.70
CA PRO A 316 5.15 2.31 -21.08
C PRO A 316 5.38 1.14 -22.05
N ARG A 317 6.64 0.67 -22.13
CA ARG A 317 7.04 -0.43 -23.04
C ARG A 317 7.89 -1.50 -22.36
N THR A 318 8.31 -1.28 -21.10
CA THR A 318 9.31 -2.12 -20.44
C THR A 318 8.74 -3.07 -19.39
N PHE A 319 7.42 -3.04 -19.20
CA PHE A 319 6.75 -3.89 -18.23
C PHE A 319 5.27 -4.08 -18.59
N PRO A 320 4.67 -5.24 -18.22
CA PRO A 320 3.25 -5.51 -18.42
C PRO A 320 2.33 -4.59 -17.60
N VAL A 321 1.12 -4.33 -18.11
CA VAL A 321 0.07 -3.62 -17.36
C VAL A 321 -0.27 -4.40 -16.09
N GLY A 322 -0.36 -3.72 -14.95
CA GLY A 322 -0.65 -4.33 -13.65
C GLY A 322 0.59 -4.86 -12.90
N SER A 323 1.72 -5.13 -13.58
CA SER A 323 2.97 -5.55 -12.92
C SER A 323 3.64 -4.45 -12.09
N LYS A 324 3.22 -3.20 -12.28
CA LYS A 324 3.31 -2.06 -11.35
C LYS A 324 1.90 -1.60 -11.04
N ARG A 325 1.70 -0.85 -9.94
CA ARG A 325 0.36 -0.32 -9.62
C ARG A 325 -0.21 0.41 -10.83
N LEU A 326 -1.37 -0.04 -11.33
CA LEU A 326 -2.13 0.67 -12.33
C LEU A 326 -2.69 1.95 -11.71
N CYS A 327 -2.19 3.09 -12.16
CA CYS A 327 -2.54 4.39 -11.61
C CYS A 327 -3.90 4.88 -12.12
N GLN A 328 -4.47 5.86 -11.42
CA GLN A 328 -5.74 6.46 -11.82
C GLN A 328 -5.63 7.99 -11.83
N SER A 329 -5.98 8.60 -12.95
CA SER A 329 -6.11 10.06 -13.10
C SER A 329 -6.88 10.38 -14.38
N ASP A 330 -7.79 11.35 -14.31
CA ASP A 330 -8.47 11.86 -15.52
C ASP A 330 -7.59 12.85 -16.29
N ASP A 331 -6.69 13.58 -15.61
CA ASP A 331 -6.02 14.77 -16.14
C ASP A 331 -4.52 14.60 -16.42
N TYR A 332 -3.90 13.51 -15.94
CA TYR A 332 -2.44 13.34 -16.01
C TYR A 332 -1.87 13.44 -17.43
N TYR A 333 -2.44 12.74 -18.38
CA TYR A 333 -1.95 12.81 -19.76
C TYR A 333 -2.34 14.13 -20.44
N ALA A 334 -3.54 14.63 -20.19
CA ALA A 334 -4.04 15.87 -20.79
C ALA A 334 -3.25 17.10 -20.33
N MET A 335 -2.66 17.09 -19.14
CA MET A 335 -1.87 18.22 -18.64
C MET A 335 -0.65 18.52 -19.50
N TYR A 336 -0.08 17.52 -20.20
CA TYR A 336 1.07 17.71 -21.09
C TYR A 336 0.75 18.53 -22.36
N ASN A 337 -0.52 18.80 -22.64
CA ASN A 337 -0.94 19.74 -23.69
C ASN A 337 -0.87 21.22 -23.25
N ARG A 338 -0.55 21.48 -21.97
CA ARG A 338 -0.36 22.84 -21.47
C ARG A 338 1.06 23.33 -21.80
N PRO A 339 1.24 24.56 -22.30
CA PRO A 339 2.57 25.09 -22.62
C PRO A 339 3.46 25.29 -21.38
N THR A 340 2.89 25.25 -20.19
CA THR A 340 3.58 25.37 -18.89
C THR A 340 4.07 24.03 -18.34
N VAL A 341 3.77 22.90 -18.99
CA VAL A 341 4.15 21.56 -18.52
C VAL A 341 5.17 20.95 -19.46
N THR A 342 6.32 20.56 -18.92
CA THR A 342 7.41 19.93 -19.67
C THR A 342 7.72 18.55 -19.10
N LEU A 343 7.78 17.53 -19.96
CA LEU A 343 8.29 16.20 -19.63
C LEU A 343 9.80 16.17 -19.80
N VAL A 344 10.54 15.77 -18.77
CA VAL A 344 12.00 15.57 -18.81
C VAL A 344 12.30 14.08 -18.74
N ASP A 345 12.86 13.53 -19.82
CA ASP A 345 13.21 12.11 -19.90
C ASP A 345 14.55 11.82 -19.24
N LEU A 346 14.50 11.29 -18.01
CA LEU A 346 15.69 10.92 -17.24
C LEU A 346 16.42 9.66 -17.73
N ARG A 347 15.92 8.97 -18.74
CA ARG A 347 16.65 7.88 -19.38
C ARG A 347 17.70 8.40 -20.34
N SER A 348 17.36 9.42 -21.11
CA SER A 348 18.26 10.09 -22.05
C SER A 348 19.13 11.13 -21.33
N THR A 349 18.58 11.81 -20.32
CA THR A 349 19.24 12.91 -19.60
C THR A 349 19.12 12.70 -18.08
N PRO A 350 19.91 11.78 -17.49
CA PRO A 350 19.88 11.51 -16.06
C PRO A 350 20.04 12.75 -15.17
N LEU A 351 19.33 12.76 -14.04
CA LEU A 351 19.48 13.78 -13.02
C LEU A 351 20.84 13.62 -12.33
N VAL A 352 21.61 14.70 -12.23
CA VAL A 352 23.00 14.69 -11.76
C VAL A 352 23.15 15.35 -10.39
N SER A 353 22.57 16.54 -10.22
CA SER A 353 22.77 17.34 -9.01
C SER A 353 21.63 18.36 -8.82
N ALA A 354 21.56 18.89 -7.61
CA ALA A 354 20.86 20.13 -7.31
C ALA A 354 21.87 21.25 -7.05
N SER A 355 21.42 22.48 -7.12
CA SER A 355 22.16 23.69 -6.73
C SER A 355 21.21 24.70 -6.13
N ALA A 356 21.71 25.87 -5.73
CA ALA A 356 20.88 26.93 -5.15
C ALA A 356 19.68 27.33 -6.02
N GLY A 357 19.78 27.26 -7.34
CA GLY A 357 18.74 27.69 -8.28
C GLY A 357 17.87 26.57 -8.86
N GLY A 358 18.14 25.29 -8.64
CA GLY A 358 17.36 24.22 -9.28
C GLY A 358 18.05 22.88 -9.44
N LEU A 359 17.63 22.14 -10.46
CA LEU A 359 18.09 20.79 -10.77
C LEU A 359 18.88 20.74 -12.09
N SER A 360 19.95 19.95 -12.12
CA SER A 360 20.75 19.69 -13.32
C SER A 360 20.58 18.25 -13.78
N THR A 361 20.32 18.07 -15.06
CA THR A 361 20.52 16.80 -15.76
C THR A 361 21.88 16.78 -16.45
N THR A 362 22.22 15.70 -17.13
CA THR A 362 23.46 15.62 -17.93
C THR A 362 23.47 16.61 -19.11
N SER A 363 22.35 17.19 -19.49
CA SER A 363 22.24 18.07 -20.66
C SER A 363 21.75 19.47 -20.36
N GLU A 364 21.00 19.69 -19.29
CA GLU A 364 20.28 20.94 -19.06
C GLU A 364 20.15 21.27 -17.57
N PHE A 365 20.10 22.56 -17.25
CA PHE A 365 19.78 23.09 -15.93
C PHE A 365 18.35 23.63 -15.92
N TYR A 366 17.57 23.19 -14.94
CA TYR A 366 16.18 23.60 -14.72
C TYR A 366 16.13 24.54 -13.52
N GLU A 367 15.78 25.77 -13.79
CA GLU A 367 15.61 26.78 -12.76
C GLU A 367 14.28 26.57 -12.04
N LEU A 368 14.30 26.38 -10.72
CA LEU A 368 13.15 25.97 -9.91
C LEU A 368 13.03 26.81 -8.63
N ASP A 369 11.78 27.03 -8.21
CA ASP A 369 11.44 27.64 -6.92
C ASP A 369 11.01 26.59 -5.90
N ALA A 370 10.54 25.43 -6.38
CA ALA A 370 10.17 24.30 -5.52
C ALA A 370 10.47 22.95 -6.19
N ILE A 371 10.82 21.93 -5.39
CA ILE A 371 11.04 20.56 -5.83
C ILE A 371 10.11 19.64 -5.04
N VAL A 372 9.39 18.75 -5.74
CA VAL A 372 8.55 17.71 -5.15
C VAL A 372 9.11 16.34 -5.49
N PHE A 373 9.47 15.57 -4.46
CA PHE A 373 9.90 14.18 -4.62
C PHE A 373 8.71 13.24 -4.43
N ALA A 374 8.31 12.57 -5.50
CA ALA A 374 7.34 11.47 -5.54
C ALA A 374 8.06 10.14 -5.81
N THR A 375 9.17 9.91 -5.09
CA THR A 375 10.15 8.84 -5.36
C THR A 375 9.83 7.53 -4.66
N GLY A 376 8.72 7.49 -3.90
CA GLY A 376 8.14 6.26 -3.35
C GLY A 376 8.78 5.82 -2.04
N PHE A 377 8.69 4.51 -1.78
CA PHE A 377 8.93 3.92 -0.46
C PHE A 377 9.81 2.67 -0.56
N ASP A 378 10.54 2.37 0.52
CA ASP A 378 11.01 1.01 0.79
C ASP A 378 9.81 0.17 1.27
N ALA A 379 9.10 -0.38 0.30
CA ALA A 379 7.80 -1.00 0.51
C ALA A 379 7.90 -2.35 1.25
N ILE A 380 6.79 -2.75 1.87
CA ILE A 380 6.52 -4.00 2.58
C ILE A 380 7.33 -4.14 3.88
N SER A 381 8.65 -4.14 3.81
CA SER A 381 9.52 -4.44 4.95
C SER A 381 10.26 -3.23 5.52
N GLY A 382 10.35 -2.13 4.77
CA GLY A 382 11.22 -1.00 5.13
C GLY A 382 10.89 -0.39 6.48
N ALA A 383 9.61 -0.21 6.80
CA ALA A 383 9.20 0.38 8.08
C ALA A 383 9.55 -0.53 9.27
N LEU A 384 9.25 -1.83 9.17
CA LEU A 384 9.52 -2.77 10.26
C LEU A 384 11.04 -3.00 10.47
N ARG A 385 11.83 -2.97 9.39
CA ARG A 385 13.29 -3.06 9.47
C ARG A 385 13.98 -1.85 10.12
N GLN A 386 13.28 -0.72 10.28
CA GLN A 386 13.77 0.44 11.01
C GLN A 386 13.62 0.31 12.54
N ILE A 387 12.91 -0.71 13.03
CA ILE A 387 12.78 -1.05 14.43
C ILE A 387 13.78 -2.17 14.73
N ASP A 388 14.58 -2.04 15.79
CA ASP A 388 15.48 -3.11 16.23
C ASP A 388 14.68 -4.21 16.94
N VAL A 389 14.06 -5.09 16.14
CA VAL A 389 13.26 -6.21 16.67
C VAL A 389 14.15 -7.42 16.82
N ARG A 390 14.36 -7.89 18.08
CA ARG A 390 15.22 -9.02 18.41
C ARG A 390 14.40 -10.19 18.94
N GLY A 391 14.54 -11.34 18.27
CA GLY A 391 13.83 -12.58 18.61
C GLY A 391 14.50 -13.38 19.73
N ALA A 392 14.04 -14.62 19.91
CA ALA A 392 14.45 -15.51 21.01
C ALA A 392 15.96 -15.80 21.07
N SER A 393 16.65 -15.83 19.94
CA SER A 393 18.11 -16.01 19.85
C SER A 393 18.91 -14.70 19.90
N GLY A 394 18.25 -13.54 20.06
CA GLY A 394 18.86 -12.20 19.99
C GLY A 394 19.15 -11.73 18.56
N VAL A 395 18.87 -12.54 17.53
CA VAL A 395 19.02 -12.14 16.12
C VAL A 395 18.01 -11.06 15.78
N ALA A 396 18.46 -10.00 15.10
CA ALA A 396 17.57 -8.95 14.63
C ALA A 396 16.73 -9.42 13.42
N LEU A 397 15.47 -8.99 13.35
CA LEU A 397 14.59 -9.29 12.21
C LEU A 397 15.17 -8.74 10.89
N ALA A 398 15.85 -7.59 10.93
CA ALA A 398 16.52 -7.01 9.78
C ALA A 398 17.62 -7.92 9.23
N ASP A 399 18.38 -8.61 10.12
CA ASP A 399 19.44 -9.56 9.74
C ASP A 399 18.84 -10.86 9.20
N ARG A 400 17.76 -11.37 9.84
CA ARG A 400 17.03 -12.52 9.32
C ARG A 400 16.48 -12.28 7.91
N TRP A 401 16.06 -11.06 7.63
CA TRP A 401 15.54 -10.65 6.33
C TRP A 401 16.60 -10.09 5.37
N ALA A 402 17.89 -10.28 5.65
CA ALA A 402 18.98 -9.79 4.79
C ALA A 402 18.90 -10.33 3.36
N ALA A 403 18.52 -11.61 3.19
CA ALA A 403 18.30 -12.23 1.87
C ALA A 403 16.92 -11.93 1.24
N GLY A 404 16.08 -11.18 1.93
CA GLY A 404 14.73 -10.81 1.52
C GLY A 404 13.70 -11.02 2.64
N PRO A 405 12.66 -10.19 2.70
CA PRO A 405 11.62 -10.31 3.72
C PRO A 405 10.78 -11.56 3.48
N ARG A 406 10.49 -12.28 4.57
CA ARG A 406 9.75 -13.54 4.55
C ARG A 406 8.96 -13.76 5.82
N ALA A 407 7.79 -14.38 5.73
CA ALA A 407 6.97 -14.74 6.87
C ALA A 407 6.02 -15.90 6.50
N TYR A 408 5.69 -16.75 7.48
CA TYR A 408 4.65 -17.76 7.31
C TYR A 408 3.28 -17.08 7.27
N LEU A 409 2.51 -17.36 6.26
CA LEU A 409 1.22 -16.72 5.93
C LEU A 409 1.28 -15.17 5.80
N GLY A 410 2.47 -14.58 5.80
CA GLY A 410 2.60 -13.11 5.92
C GLY A 410 2.28 -12.56 7.31
N ILE A 411 2.15 -13.42 8.32
CA ILE A 411 1.68 -13.08 9.68
C ILE A 411 2.78 -13.27 10.72
N ALA A 412 3.63 -14.30 10.63
CA ALA A 412 4.62 -14.61 11.65
C ALA A 412 5.96 -15.03 11.04
N SER A 413 7.06 -14.80 11.76
CA SER A 413 8.42 -15.17 11.34
C SER A 413 9.08 -16.08 12.37
N PRO A 414 9.76 -17.16 11.96
CA PRO A 414 10.49 -18.04 12.86
C PRO A 414 11.57 -17.30 13.67
N GLY A 415 11.73 -17.67 14.93
CA GLY A 415 12.66 -17.03 15.86
C GLY A 415 12.07 -15.81 16.59
N PHE A 416 10.79 -15.45 16.31
CA PHE A 416 10.11 -14.32 16.92
C PHE A 416 8.77 -14.76 17.54
N PRO A 417 8.83 -15.42 18.72
CA PRO A 417 7.61 -15.89 19.40
C PRO A 417 6.65 -14.74 19.69
N ASN A 418 5.35 -14.99 19.60
CA ASN A 418 4.29 -14.02 19.93
C ASN A 418 4.37 -12.69 19.14
N MET A 419 5.11 -12.68 18.02
CA MET A 419 5.15 -11.53 17.11
C MET A 419 4.25 -11.78 15.91
N PHE A 420 3.35 -10.84 15.64
CA PHE A 420 2.48 -10.87 14.48
C PHE A 420 2.71 -9.63 13.59
N ILE A 421 2.60 -9.83 12.29
CA ILE A 421 2.75 -8.78 11.27
C ILE A 421 1.43 -8.65 10.51
N VAL A 422 0.80 -7.49 10.57
CA VAL A 422 -0.41 -7.24 9.77
C VAL A 422 0.00 -6.87 8.35
N THR A 423 -0.51 -7.59 7.37
CA THR A 423 -0.20 -7.44 5.94
C THR A 423 1.29 -7.54 5.60
N GLY A 424 1.98 -8.49 6.25
CA GLY A 424 3.41 -8.73 6.08
C GLY A 424 3.79 -9.44 4.78
N PRO A 425 5.10 -9.75 4.61
CA PRO A 425 5.62 -10.39 3.39
C PRO A 425 5.04 -11.79 3.21
N GLY A 426 4.55 -12.09 2.02
CA GLY A 426 3.85 -13.35 1.70
C GLY A 426 2.33 -13.29 1.88
N SER A 427 1.76 -12.15 2.27
CA SER A 427 0.30 -11.91 2.26
C SER A 427 -0.14 -11.19 0.98
N PRO A 428 -1.45 -11.12 0.66
CA PRO A 428 -1.95 -10.33 -0.46
C PRO A 428 -1.59 -8.85 -0.39
N SER A 429 -1.60 -8.26 0.81
CA SER A 429 -1.17 -6.88 1.06
C SER A 429 -1.73 -5.91 0.01
N VAL A 430 -0.88 -5.06 -0.57
CA VAL A 430 -1.23 -3.99 -1.53
C VAL A 430 -1.81 -4.47 -2.87
N LEU A 431 -1.78 -5.74 -3.17
CA LEU A 431 -2.42 -6.33 -4.37
C LEU A 431 -3.90 -6.65 -4.15
N SER A 432 -4.43 -6.32 -2.98
CA SER A 432 -5.82 -6.51 -2.62
C SER A 432 -6.41 -5.23 -2.00
N ASN A 433 -7.71 -5.26 -1.68
CA ASN A 433 -8.32 -4.26 -0.81
C ASN A 433 -7.70 -4.34 0.58
N MET A 434 -6.90 -3.32 0.93
CA MET A 434 -6.14 -3.30 2.18
C MET A 434 -7.03 -3.34 3.42
N ALA A 435 -8.19 -2.68 3.43
CA ALA A 435 -9.09 -2.69 4.58
C ALA A 435 -9.55 -4.12 4.90
N LEU A 436 -9.97 -4.86 3.87
CA LEU A 436 -10.40 -6.27 4.00
C LEU A 436 -9.25 -7.18 4.44
N SER A 437 -8.05 -7.04 3.84
CA SER A 437 -6.89 -7.86 4.23
C SER A 437 -6.42 -7.57 5.64
N ILE A 438 -6.54 -6.33 6.11
CA ILE A 438 -6.25 -5.95 7.49
C ILE A 438 -7.23 -6.61 8.44
N GLU A 439 -8.54 -6.57 8.15
CA GLU A 439 -9.56 -7.22 8.98
C GLU A 439 -9.29 -8.72 9.10
N GLN A 440 -9.05 -9.39 7.99
CA GLN A 440 -8.77 -10.83 7.97
C GLN A 440 -7.55 -11.19 8.82
N HIS A 441 -6.43 -10.42 8.72
CA HIS A 441 -5.24 -10.67 9.54
C HIS A 441 -5.49 -10.44 11.03
N VAL A 442 -6.15 -9.35 11.37
CA VAL A 442 -6.42 -8.99 12.77
C VAL A 442 -7.41 -9.98 13.41
N GLU A 443 -8.43 -10.41 12.68
CA GLU A 443 -9.37 -11.44 13.11
C GLU A 443 -8.63 -12.76 13.37
N TRP A 444 -7.77 -13.18 12.45
CA TRP A 444 -6.96 -14.40 12.60
C TRP A 444 -5.99 -14.31 13.81
N ILE A 445 -5.32 -13.17 14.01
CA ILE A 445 -4.43 -12.94 15.17
C ILE A 445 -5.21 -12.99 16.47
N ARG A 446 -6.36 -12.34 16.55
CA ARG A 446 -7.26 -12.38 17.70
C ARG A 446 -7.67 -13.81 18.04
N ASP A 447 -8.08 -14.57 17.04
CA ASP A 447 -8.56 -15.94 17.21
C ASP A 447 -7.40 -16.89 17.59
N CYS A 448 -6.19 -16.66 17.08
CA CYS A 448 -4.97 -17.35 17.49
C CYS A 448 -4.66 -17.11 18.96
N ILE A 449 -4.66 -15.85 19.43
CA ILE A 449 -4.46 -15.51 20.84
C ILE A 449 -5.52 -16.18 21.72
N GLY A 450 -6.79 -16.12 21.32
CA GLY A 450 -7.87 -16.80 22.03
C GLY A 450 -7.69 -18.32 22.10
N TYR A 451 -7.18 -18.93 21.02
CA TYR A 451 -6.85 -20.37 21.02
C TYR A 451 -5.73 -20.69 22.01
N LEU A 452 -4.67 -19.90 22.05
CA LEU A 452 -3.57 -20.10 23.02
C LEU A 452 -4.07 -20.05 24.46
N ASP A 453 -4.84 -19.02 24.80
CA ASP A 453 -5.41 -18.85 26.14
C ASP A 453 -6.34 -20.03 26.51
N ALA A 454 -7.18 -20.48 25.58
CA ALA A 454 -8.10 -21.60 25.82
C ALA A 454 -7.40 -22.96 26.02
N HIS A 455 -6.20 -23.12 25.43
CA HIS A 455 -5.45 -24.40 25.49
C HIS A 455 -4.24 -24.34 26.44
N GLY A 456 -4.04 -23.21 27.17
CA GLY A 456 -2.95 -23.06 28.12
C GLY A 456 -1.57 -22.95 27.48
N HIS A 457 -1.48 -22.37 26.28
CA HIS A 457 -0.20 -22.08 25.63
C HIS A 457 0.25 -20.66 25.92
N ALA A 458 1.54 -20.49 26.27
CA ALA A 458 2.13 -19.17 26.50
C ALA A 458 2.71 -18.56 25.23
N THR A 459 3.17 -19.38 24.28
CA THR A 459 3.86 -18.89 23.10
C THR A 459 3.35 -19.56 21.81
N VAL A 460 3.44 -18.79 20.72
CA VAL A 460 3.23 -19.25 19.34
C VAL A 460 4.36 -18.71 18.48
N GLU A 461 4.99 -19.60 17.71
CA GLU A 461 6.10 -19.24 16.84
C GLU A 461 5.99 -20.02 15.52
N ALA A 462 6.10 -19.33 14.38
CA ALA A 462 6.15 -20.01 13.09
C ALA A 462 7.38 -20.93 12.99
N THR A 463 7.22 -22.10 12.37
CA THR A 463 8.36 -22.97 12.09
C THR A 463 9.06 -22.58 10.80
N SER A 464 10.38 -22.81 10.71
CA SER A 464 11.15 -22.51 9.49
C SER A 464 10.63 -23.31 8.28
N ASP A 465 10.28 -24.59 8.47
CA ASP A 465 9.75 -25.44 7.39
C ASP A 465 8.42 -24.91 6.84
N ALA A 466 7.54 -24.40 7.70
CA ALA A 466 6.27 -23.81 7.28
C ALA A 466 6.48 -22.48 6.54
N GLU A 467 7.39 -21.62 7.03
CA GLU A 467 7.76 -20.39 6.33
C GLU A 467 8.37 -20.72 4.95
N ASP A 468 9.30 -21.68 4.88
CA ASP A 468 9.95 -22.08 3.62
C ASP A 468 8.95 -22.62 2.60
N ALA A 469 8.05 -23.53 3.02
CA ALA A 469 6.99 -24.06 2.17
C ALA A 469 6.03 -22.96 1.69
N TRP A 470 5.65 -22.03 2.59
CA TRP A 470 4.77 -20.92 2.24
C TRP A 470 5.43 -19.97 1.23
N MET A 471 6.67 -19.56 1.46
CA MET A 471 7.38 -18.65 0.56
C MET A 471 7.70 -19.29 -0.80
N ALA A 472 7.94 -20.61 -0.84
CA ALA A 472 8.04 -21.34 -2.09
C ALA A 472 6.71 -21.28 -2.88
N HIS A 473 5.58 -21.51 -2.21
CA HIS A 473 4.25 -21.40 -2.81
C HIS A 473 3.96 -19.96 -3.31
N VAL A 474 4.28 -18.94 -2.50
CA VAL A 474 4.15 -17.52 -2.91
C VAL A 474 4.94 -17.24 -4.18
N THR A 475 6.16 -17.77 -4.26
CA THR A 475 7.03 -17.61 -5.43
C THR A 475 6.46 -18.33 -6.65
N GLU A 476 6.03 -19.58 -6.51
CA GLU A 476 5.42 -20.36 -7.60
C GLU A 476 4.21 -19.63 -8.19
N VAL A 477 3.29 -19.19 -7.33
CA VAL A 477 2.09 -18.46 -7.76
C VAL A 477 2.45 -17.12 -8.43
N ALA A 478 3.46 -16.39 -7.90
CA ALA A 478 3.90 -15.14 -8.51
C ALA A 478 4.45 -15.35 -9.93
N TYR A 479 5.29 -16.37 -10.12
CA TYR A 479 5.91 -16.65 -11.42
C TYR A 479 4.95 -17.25 -12.47
N SER A 480 3.74 -17.67 -12.07
CA SER A 480 2.65 -17.99 -13.01
C SER A 480 1.95 -16.76 -13.57
N THR A 481 2.36 -15.56 -13.17
CA THR A 481 1.75 -14.28 -13.55
C THR A 481 2.72 -13.33 -14.25
N VAL A 482 2.22 -12.19 -14.70
CA VAL A 482 3.06 -11.12 -15.29
C VAL A 482 3.76 -10.25 -14.24
N PHE A 483 3.43 -10.34 -12.95
CA PHE A 483 3.95 -9.44 -11.91
C PHE A 483 5.48 -9.44 -11.78
N PRO A 484 6.20 -10.58 -11.79
CA PRO A 484 7.66 -10.60 -11.67
C PRO A 484 8.41 -10.03 -12.87
N LYS A 485 7.71 -9.76 -13.99
CA LYS A 485 8.33 -9.24 -15.24
C LYS A 485 8.64 -7.74 -15.20
N ALA A 486 8.38 -7.06 -14.09
CA ALA A 486 8.67 -5.64 -13.92
C ALA A 486 9.70 -5.40 -12.83
N ASP A 487 10.63 -4.50 -13.07
CA ASP A 487 11.44 -3.88 -12.02
C ASP A 487 10.53 -2.97 -11.17
N SER A 488 9.82 -3.57 -10.22
CA SER A 488 8.85 -2.89 -9.37
C SER A 488 9.22 -3.01 -7.89
N TRP A 489 8.57 -2.21 -7.06
CA TRP A 489 8.71 -2.32 -5.62
C TRP A 489 8.09 -3.62 -5.05
N TYR A 490 7.25 -4.34 -5.81
CA TYR A 490 6.76 -5.69 -5.45
C TYR A 490 7.88 -6.72 -5.30
N ILE A 491 9.00 -6.51 -6.02
CA ILE A 491 10.20 -7.34 -5.93
C ILE A 491 11.38 -6.60 -5.27
N GLY A 492 11.16 -5.45 -4.65
CA GLY A 492 12.22 -4.64 -4.05
C GLY A 492 13.15 -3.92 -5.04
N ALA A 493 12.86 -3.91 -6.33
CA ALA A 493 13.75 -3.38 -7.37
C ALA A 493 13.90 -1.85 -7.38
N ASN A 494 13.05 -1.14 -6.65
CA ASN A 494 13.11 0.31 -6.53
C ASN A 494 14.14 0.80 -5.48
N ILE A 495 14.68 -0.10 -4.67
CA ILE A 495 15.69 0.23 -3.64
C ILE A 495 17.04 -0.35 -4.05
N PRO A 496 18.09 0.47 -4.23
CA PRO A 496 19.43 -0.01 -4.53
C PRO A 496 19.94 -0.99 -3.46
N GLY A 497 20.47 -2.13 -3.91
CA GLY A 497 21.04 -3.14 -3.01
C GLY A 497 20.01 -4.01 -2.25
N LYS A 498 18.70 -3.73 -2.35
CA LYS A 498 17.67 -4.58 -1.75
C LYS A 498 17.57 -5.91 -2.52
N PRO A 499 17.50 -7.07 -1.84
CA PRO A 499 17.28 -8.35 -2.50
C PRO A 499 16.00 -8.35 -3.34
N ARG A 500 16.09 -8.91 -4.54
CA ARG A 500 14.94 -9.02 -5.46
C ARG A 500 14.14 -10.28 -5.15
N VAL A 501 13.16 -10.14 -4.28
CA VAL A 501 12.26 -11.21 -3.84
C VAL A 501 10.82 -10.73 -4.02
N PHE A 502 9.98 -11.56 -4.62
CA PHE A 502 8.56 -11.25 -4.70
C PHE A 502 7.92 -11.39 -3.31
N THR A 503 7.35 -10.30 -2.80
CA THR A 503 7.00 -10.19 -1.38
C THR A 503 5.50 -10.22 -1.10
N THR A 504 4.65 -10.37 -2.13
CA THR A 504 3.19 -10.36 -1.98
C THR A 504 2.56 -11.63 -2.53
N TYR A 505 1.46 -12.09 -1.94
CA TYR A 505 0.71 -13.23 -2.46
C TYR A 505 -0.25 -12.79 -3.56
N VAL A 506 -0.11 -13.35 -4.75
CA VAL A 506 -0.95 -13.01 -5.92
C VAL A 506 -1.99 -14.08 -6.27
N GLY A 507 -2.20 -15.06 -5.41
CA GLY A 507 -3.20 -16.12 -5.61
C GLY A 507 -4.64 -15.71 -5.26
N GLY A 508 -4.85 -14.45 -4.89
CA GLY A 508 -6.16 -13.90 -4.54
C GLY A 508 -6.48 -13.95 -3.04
N VAL A 509 -7.25 -12.94 -2.60
CA VAL A 509 -7.61 -12.75 -1.19
C VAL A 509 -8.50 -13.90 -0.67
N GLY A 510 -9.49 -14.35 -1.46
CA GLY A 510 -10.36 -15.44 -1.04
C GLY A 510 -9.60 -16.75 -0.84
N THR A 511 -8.72 -17.12 -1.77
CA THR A 511 -7.86 -18.30 -1.66
C THR A 511 -6.90 -18.20 -0.46
N TYR A 512 -6.33 -17.02 -0.23
CA TYR A 512 -5.46 -16.77 0.92
C TYR A 512 -6.23 -16.90 2.24
N GLY A 513 -7.41 -16.29 2.35
CA GLY A 513 -8.26 -16.40 3.53
C GLY A 513 -8.61 -17.86 3.85
N THR A 514 -9.01 -18.64 2.85
CA THR A 514 -9.28 -20.07 3.01
C THR A 514 -8.06 -20.83 3.58
N LYS A 515 -6.85 -20.56 3.07
CA LYS A 515 -5.62 -21.19 3.60
C LYS A 515 -5.34 -20.80 5.05
N CYS A 516 -5.57 -19.56 5.43
CA CYS A 516 -5.42 -19.10 6.82
C CYS A 516 -6.46 -19.78 7.74
N ASP A 517 -7.71 -19.90 7.28
CA ASP A 517 -8.80 -20.56 8.01
C ASP A 517 -8.55 -22.06 8.20
N GLU A 518 -8.02 -22.75 7.18
CA GLU A 518 -7.61 -24.14 7.25
C GLU A 518 -6.53 -24.37 8.33
N VAL A 519 -5.53 -23.50 8.40
CA VAL A 519 -4.48 -23.54 9.43
C VAL A 519 -5.07 -23.33 10.82
N ALA A 520 -5.95 -22.34 10.99
CA ALA A 520 -6.60 -22.11 12.28
C ALA A 520 -7.49 -23.28 12.71
N ALA A 521 -8.32 -23.80 11.81
CA ALA A 521 -9.23 -24.91 12.08
C ALA A 521 -8.50 -26.23 12.43
N ALA A 522 -7.28 -26.43 11.92
CA ALA A 522 -6.46 -27.61 12.19
C ALA A 522 -5.60 -27.48 13.47
N GLY A 523 -5.77 -26.42 14.27
CA GLY A 523 -4.99 -26.19 15.50
C GLY A 523 -3.60 -25.60 15.25
N TYR A 524 -3.49 -24.73 14.26
CA TYR A 524 -2.30 -23.96 13.90
C TYR A 524 -1.08 -24.80 13.47
N PRO A 525 -1.21 -25.79 12.55
CA PRO A 525 -0.05 -26.49 12.00
C PRO A 525 0.90 -25.47 11.35
N GLY A 526 2.21 -25.75 11.47
CA GLY A 526 3.27 -24.83 11.05
C GLY A 526 3.65 -23.80 12.10
N PHE A 527 3.01 -23.84 13.29
CA PHE A 527 3.42 -23.13 14.46
C PHE A 527 3.85 -24.08 15.58
N ALA A 528 4.91 -23.71 16.29
CA ALA A 528 5.28 -24.31 17.56
C ALA A 528 4.52 -23.60 18.68
N LEU A 529 3.76 -24.35 19.47
CA LEU A 529 2.98 -23.86 20.59
C LEU A 529 3.71 -24.25 21.88
N GLY A 530 4.14 -23.25 22.68
CA GLY A 530 4.90 -23.48 23.91
C GLY A 530 4.00 -23.47 25.15
N ALA A 531 4.31 -24.35 26.12
CA ALA A 531 3.70 -24.31 27.43
C ALA A 531 4.15 -23.06 28.21
N PRO A 532 3.40 -22.63 29.30
CA PRO A 532 3.77 -21.54 30.18
C PRO A 532 5.11 -21.73 30.84
#